data_5a3a1de5bb96906b0f7bfc8bdfc87ad1
#
_entry.id   5a3a1de5bb96906b0f7bfc8bdfc87ad1
#
_cell.length_a   1.000
_cell.length_b   1.000
_cell.length_c   1.000
_cell.angle_alpha   90.00
_cell.angle_beta   90.00
_cell.angle_gamma   90.00
#
_symmetry.space_group_name_H-M   'P 1'
#
loop_
_entity.id
_entity.type
_entity.pdbx_description
1 polymer ?
#
loop_
_entity_poly.entity_id
_entity_poly.type
_entity_poly.pdbx_seq_one_letter_code
_entity_poly.pdbx_strand_id
1 'polypeptide(L)'
;ALKDYNAVRKMLGYEPIILKTDEFATHWHSAAEDKDIENYIAEHTLLETDAGTLKLSENAVFQEPVGESIYNLYTDVVYIIPDEIAQVLLPVQSNRFVMTQYPLPFKTAKMLEQLLGRSYPEDSDKDNLAGYSTTVHTTEVNRIIALNFILKASLIYGAIVLMVMCLTVLALQQLLDAEKNNYRFSVLRKMGVEEKDLHTLVLKQLGVWFGMPITAAIVVAMIVIGYFLQSVSAEISVYIGCGALMRQIGIIVGIFALLLSCYFLSTWLLFQRSIRSNSDSVR
;
A
#
# COMPACT_ATOMS: atom_id res chain seq x y z
N ALA A 1 15.88 26.06 11.07
CA ALA A 1 16.48 27.30 10.58
C ALA A 1 16.51 27.34 9.05
N LEU A 2 16.41 28.54 8.45
CA LEU A 2 16.42 28.76 7.00
C LEU A 2 17.67 28.17 6.33
N LYS A 3 18.83 28.38 6.93
CA LYS A 3 20.11 27.88 6.42
C LYS A 3 20.13 26.34 6.34
N ASP A 4 19.64 25.69 7.39
CA ASP A 4 19.61 24.23 7.46
C ASP A 4 18.61 23.65 6.45
N TYR A 5 17.45 24.27 6.35
CA TYR A 5 16.45 23.88 5.36
C TYR A 5 16.96 24.03 3.91
N ASN A 6 17.61 25.16 3.61
CA ASN A 6 18.25 25.38 2.31
C ASN A 6 19.41 24.41 2.05
N ALA A 7 20.14 23.99 3.08
CA ALA A 7 21.16 22.95 2.93
C ALA A 7 20.55 21.60 2.51
N VAL A 8 19.42 21.20 3.12
CA VAL A 8 18.68 20.00 2.74
C VAL A 8 18.14 20.14 1.31
N ARG A 9 17.49 21.25 0.96
CA ARG A 9 17.02 21.53 -0.40
C ARG A 9 18.12 21.39 -1.43
N LYS A 10 19.27 22.00 -1.17
CA LYS A 10 20.44 21.92 -2.06
C LYS A 10 20.95 20.50 -2.23
N MET A 11 20.99 19.68 -1.16
CA MET A 11 21.38 18.28 -1.25
C MET A 11 20.44 17.47 -2.14
N LEU A 12 19.14 17.83 -2.18
CA LEU A 12 18.11 17.17 -2.98
C LEU A 12 17.98 17.77 -4.39
N GLY A 13 18.73 18.85 -4.69
CA GLY A 13 18.72 19.48 -6.01
C GLY A 13 17.59 20.51 -6.20
N TYR A 14 16.96 20.95 -5.10
CA TYR A 14 15.96 22.02 -5.14
C TYR A 14 16.58 23.42 -5.01
N GLU A 15 15.91 24.41 -5.57
CA GLU A 15 16.30 25.82 -5.43
C GLU A 15 16.17 26.27 -3.96
N PRO A 16 17.13 27.10 -3.47
CA PRO A 16 17.06 27.66 -2.14
C PRO A 16 15.90 28.67 -2.03
N ILE A 17 15.28 28.74 -0.87
CA ILE A 17 14.25 29.73 -0.57
C ILE A 17 14.87 30.95 0.10
N ILE A 18 14.21 32.09 -0.04
CA ILE A 18 14.62 33.36 0.54
C ILE A 18 13.49 33.86 1.44
N LEU A 19 13.81 34.19 2.70
CA LEU A 19 12.89 34.81 3.65
C LEU A 19 13.50 36.13 4.16
N LYS A 20 12.63 37.09 4.45
CA LYS A 20 13.04 38.30 5.18
C LYS A 20 13.18 37.97 6.67
N THR A 21 13.82 38.87 7.40
CA THR A 21 14.10 38.65 8.82
C THR A 21 12.86 38.58 9.71
N ASP A 22 11.74 39.12 9.24
CA ASP A 22 10.43 39.12 9.92
C ASP A 22 9.40 38.14 9.31
N GLU A 23 9.83 37.30 8.39
CA GLU A 23 8.97 36.37 7.69
C GLU A 23 9.23 34.91 8.10
N PHE A 24 8.19 34.08 8.01
CA PHE A 24 8.30 32.62 8.06
C PHE A 24 7.63 31.98 6.87
N ALA A 25 8.01 30.74 6.56
CA ALA A 25 7.37 29.89 5.58
C ALA A 25 7.04 28.54 6.20
N THR A 26 6.24 27.75 5.49
CA THR A 26 5.81 26.42 5.92
C THR A 26 6.18 25.38 4.89
N HIS A 27 6.64 24.24 5.37
CA HIS A 27 6.86 23.07 4.56
C HIS A 27 5.85 21.98 4.98
N TRP A 28 5.14 21.45 4.01
CA TRP A 28 4.08 20.47 4.21
C TRP A 28 4.50 19.12 3.66
N HIS A 29 3.91 18.09 4.22
CA HIS A 29 4.00 16.74 3.65
C HIS A 29 3.52 16.77 2.19
N SER A 30 4.24 16.09 1.30
CA SER A 30 3.97 16.08 -0.14
C SER A 30 2.59 15.54 -0.55
N ALA A 31 1.92 14.83 0.36
CA ALA A 31 0.56 14.32 0.18
C ALA A 31 -0.51 15.16 0.92
N ALA A 32 -0.16 16.29 1.52
CA ALA A 32 -1.13 17.17 2.16
C ALA A 32 -2.08 17.80 1.11
N GLU A 33 -3.36 17.89 1.43
CA GLU A 33 -4.36 18.46 0.53
C GLU A 33 -4.26 19.99 0.50
N ASP A 34 -4.31 20.59 -0.69
CA ASP A 34 -4.21 22.05 -0.89
C ASP A 34 -5.23 22.81 -0.04
N LYS A 35 -6.43 22.26 0.08
CA LYS A 35 -7.52 22.87 0.87
C LYS A 35 -7.18 22.96 2.37
N ASP A 36 -6.53 21.95 2.90
CA ASP A 36 -6.14 21.94 4.32
C ASP A 36 -5.02 22.93 4.57
N ILE A 37 -4.10 23.04 3.62
CA ILE A 37 -3.02 24.04 3.65
C ILE A 37 -3.59 25.45 3.58
N GLU A 38 -4.49 25.73 2.65
CA GLU A 38 -5.14 27.06 2.52
C GLU A 38 -5.89 27.44 3.79
N ASN A 39 -6.67 26.53 4.37
CA ASN A 39 -7.40 26.77 5.60
C ASN A 39 -6.44 27.10 6.77
N TYR A 40 -5.38 26.27 6.90
CA TYR A 40 -4.39 26.48 7.96
C TYR A 40 -3.67 27.82 7.85
N ILE A 41 -3.24 28.20 6.65
CA ILE A 41 -2.54 29.44 6.38
C ILE A 41 -3.44 30.66 6.63
N ALA A 42 -4.74 30.55 6.30
CA ALA A 42 -5.70 31.62 6.55
C ALA A 42 -5.86 31.92 8.05
N GLU A 43 -5.73 30.90 8.91
CA GLU A 43 -5.81 31.03 10.36
C GLU A 43 -4.47 31.41 11.01
N HIS A 44 -3.32 31.06 10.38
CA HIS A 44 -1.98 31.20 10.96
C HIS A 44 -1.10 32.16 10.16
N THR A 45 -1.51 33.41 10.04
CA THR A 45 -0.74 34.46 9.35
C THR A 45 0.42 35.05 10.17
N LEU A 46 0.40 34.81 11.47
CA LEU A 46 1.43 35.26 12.43
C LEU A 46 1.96 34.06 13.22
N LEU A 47 3.25 34.01 13.42
CA LEU A 47 3.92 33.03 14.26
C LEU A 47 4.56 33.77 15.43
N GLU A 48 4.03 33.56 16.63
CA GLU A 48 4.60 34.12 17.88
C GLU A 48 5.67 33.16 18.41
N THR A 49 6.85 33.70 18.66
CA THR A 49 7.99 32.97 19.25
C THR A 49 8.56 33.74 20.42
N ASP A 50 9.31 33.11 21.29
CA ASP A 50 10.02 33.76 22.39
C ASP A 50 11.01 34.83 21.91
N ALA A 51 11.42 34.78 20.65
CA ALA A 51 12.37 35.72 20.03
C ALA A 51 11.66 36.82 19.22
N GLY A 52 10.34 36.80 19.09
CA GLY A 52 9.54 37.79 18.36
C GLY A 52 8.44 37.19 17.52
N THR A 53 7.68 38.07 16.87
CA THR A 53 6.56 37.70 16.01
C THR A 53 6.99 37.77 14.55
N LEU A 54 6.74 36.66 13.82
CA LEU A 54 7.03 36.53 12.40
C LEU A 54 5.71 36.56 11.59
N LYS A 55 5.77 37.10 10.39
CA LYS A 55 4.67 37.16 9.44
C LYS A 55 4.83 36.09 8.37
N LEU A 56 3.72 35.62 7.87
CA LEU A 56 3.73 34.68 6.75
C LEU A 56 4.30 35.33 5.48
N SER A 57 5.25 34.68 4.84
CA SER A 57 5.85 35.15 3.58
C SER A 57 4.86 35.05 2.41
N GLU A 58 5.06 35.84 1.35
CA GLU A 58 4.26 35.73 0.12
C GLU A 58 4.36 34.35 -0.54
N ASN A 59 5.55 33.74 -0.50
CA ASN A 59 5.81 32.37 -0.93
C ASN A 59 5.99 31.46 0.29
N ALA A 60 4.90 31.16 0.96
CA ALA A 60 4.93 30.53 2.26
C ALA A 60 4.76 29.00 2.25
N VAL A 61 4.44 28.39 1.11
CA VAL A 61 4.09 26.98 1.03
C VAL A 61 5.08 26.21 0.19
N PHE A 62 5.66 25.19 0.76
CA PHE A 62 6.56 24.25 0.08
C PHE A 62 6.09 22.83 0.36
N GLN A 63 6.00 22.00 -0.69
CA GLN A 63 5.53 20.61 -0.63
C GLN A 63 6.47 19.62 -1.32
N GLU A 64 7.65 20.06 -1.76
CA GLU A 64 8.59 19.14 -2.40
C GLU A 64 9.09 18.10 -1.39
N PRO A 65 9.15 16.80 -1.78
CA PRO A 65 9.60 15.75 -0.87
C PRO A 65 11.04 16.00 -0.39
N VAL A 66 11.21 16.26 0.89
CA VAL A 66 12.51 16.53 1.50
C VAL A 66 12.92 15.44 2.53
N GLY A 67 12.29 14.25 2.46
CA GLY A 67 12.55 13.15 3.35
C GLY A 67 11.71 13.17 4.63
N GLU A 68 10.47 13.55 4.54
CA GLU A 68 9.51 13.70 5.65
C GLU A 68 9.43 12.46 6.53
N SER A 69 9.53 11.27 5.94
CA SER A 69 9.56 10.00 6.68
C SER A 69 10.77 9.85 7.61
N ILE A 70 11.81 10.68 7.44
CA ILE A 70 13.04 10.59 8.23
C ILE A 70 13.00 11.57 9.40
N TYR A 71 12.52 12.79 9.20
CA TYR A 71 12.58 13.83 10.22
C TYR A 71 11.24 14.43 10.62
N ASN A 72 10.21 14.20 9.86
CA ASN A 72 8.86 14.72 10.12
C ASN A 72 7.82 13.60 10.24
N LEU A 73 8.10 12.63 11.09
CA LEU A 73 7.27 11.43 11.27
C LEU A 73 5.85 11.72 11.78
N TYR A 74 5.64 12.87 12.45
CA TYR A 74 4.42 13.12 13.22
C TYR A 74 3.87 14.54 13.06
N THR A 75 4.48 15.39 12.24
CA THR A 75 4.04 16.76 12.02
C THR A 75 3.62 16.97 10.58
N ASP A 76 2.42 17.48 10.39
CA ASP A 76 1.89 17.78 9.07
C ASP A 76 2.54 19.04 8.48
N VAL A 77 3.07 19.91 9.32
CA VAL A 77 3.70 21.19 8.95
C VAL A 77 5.03 21.41 9.66
N VAL A 78 6.03 21.92 8.92
CA VAL A 78 7.31 22.39 9.44
C VAL A 78 7.42 23.89 9.19
N TYR A 79 7.68 24.67 10.24
CA TYR A 79 7.92 26.09 10.12
C TYR A 79 9.38 26.37 9.76
N ILE A 80 9.59 27.19 8.73
CA ILE A 80 10.90 27.63 8.29
C ILE A 80 11.06 29.07 8.76
N ILE A 81 12.03 29.29 9.62
CA ILE A 81 12.26 30.60 10.27
C ILE A 81 13.66 31.11 9.95
N PRO A 82 13.87 32.45 9.99
CA PRO A 82 15.19 33.06 9.81
C PRO A 82 16.20 32.53 10.84
N ASP A 83 17.49 32.47 10.43
CA ASP A 83 18.57 31.94 11.28
C ASP A 83 18.76 32.72 12.55
N GLU A 84 18.55 34.02 12.53
CA GLU A 84 18.69 34.92 13.68
C GLU A 84 17.69 34.57 14.78
N ILE A 85 16.46 34.30 14.41
CA ILE A 85 15.40 33.84 15.33
C ILE A 85 15.68 32.43 15.83
N ALA A 86 16.06 31.52 14.91
CA ALA A 86 16.36 30.15 15.27
C ALA A 86 17.49 29.95 16.26
N GLN A 87 18.50 30.88 16.26
CA GLN A 87 19.61 30.85 17.20
C GLN A 87 19.21 31.21 18.62
N VAL A 88 18.17 32.00 18.80
CA VAL A 88 17.66 32.41 20.12
C VAL A 88 16.80 31.33 20.75
N LEU A 89 16.13 30.52 19.91
CA LEU A 89 15.26 29.43 20.37
C LEU A 89 16.12 28.24 20.81
N LEU A 90 15.79 27.67 21.97
CA LEU A 90 16.47 26.48 22.48
C LEU A 90 15.89 25.24 21.76
N PRO A 91 16.71 24.46 21.02
CA PRO A 91 16.25 23.29 20.34
C PRO A 91 15.94 22.17 21.33
N VAL A 92 14.77 21.59 21.25
CA VAL A 92 14.39 20.34 21.98
C VAL A 92 15.08 19.12 21.34
N GLN A 93 15.22 19.15 20.02
CA GLN A 93 15.84 18.08 19.24
C GLN A 93 16.61 18.68 18.07
N SER A 94 17.71 18.07 17.69
CA SER A 94 18.44 18.40 16.47
C SER A 94 18.64 17.16 15.61
N ASN A 95 18.45 17.31 14.29
CA ASN A 95 18.68 16.27 13.32
C ASN A 95 19.88 16.63 12.44
N ARG A 96 20.73 15.65 12.17
CA ARG A 96 21.85 15.79 11.24
C ARG A 96 21.66 14.86 10.06
N PHE A 97 21.73 15.43 8.86
CA PHE A 97 21.59 14.69 7.60
C PHE A 97 22.95 14.61 6.91
N VAL A 98 23.29 13.41 6.46
CA VAL A 98 24.47 13.16 5.62
C VAL A 98 24.01 12.43 4.38
N MET A 99 24.22 13.03 3.22
CA MET A 99 23.96 12.37 1.94
C MET A 99 25.23 11.78 1.36
N THR A 100 25.14 10.58 0.85
CA THR A 100 26.19 9.92 0.10
C THR A 100 25.91 10.03 -1.41
N GLN A 101 26.97 10.10 -2.22
CA GLN A 101 26.84 10.22 -3.67
C GLN A 101 26.18 8.98 -4.31
N TYR A 102 26.33 7.82 -3.67
CA TYR A 102 25.71 6.56 -4.09
C TYR A 102 24.99 5.90 -2.91
N PRO A 103 23.92 5.15 -3.18
CA PRO A 103 23.25 4.36 -2.14
C PRO A 103 24.22 3.37 -1.48
N LEU A 104 24.22 3.32 -0.16
CA LEU A 104 25.04 2.38 0.59
C LEU A 104 24.52 0.94 0.40
N PRO A 105 25.40 -0.04 0.12
CA PRO A 105 25.02 -1.44 0.15
C PRO A 105 24.49 -1.83 1.54
N PHE A 106 23.49 -2.72 1.60
CA PHE A 106 22.83 -3.10 2.85
C PHE A 106 23.78 -3.55 3.96
N LYS A 107 24.81 -4.35 3.61
CA LYS A 107 25.81 -4.83 4.58
C LYS A 107 26.61 -3.68 5.19
N THR A 108 27.02 -2.71 4.38
CA THR A 108 27.76 -1.52 4.81
C THR A 108 26.86 -0.60 5.63
N ALA A 109 25.62 -0.39 5.20
CA ALA A 109 24.65 0.41 5.92
C ALA A 109 24.36 -0.15 7.33
N LYS A 110 24.18 -1.47 7.42
CA LYS A 110 23.97 -2.16 8.71
C LYS A 110 25.19 -2.04 9.64
N MET A 111 26.40 -2.19 9.08
CA MET A 111 27.63 -2.04 9.84
C MET A 111 27.79 -0.59 10.35
N LEU A 112 27.49 0.41 9.51
CA LEU A 112 27.53 1.83 9.90
C LEU A 112 26.53 2.12 11.00
N GLU A 113 25.31 1.62 10.91
CA GLU A 113 24.29 1.80 11.94
C GLU A 113 24.71 1.15 13.28
N GLN A 114 25.39 0.00 13.24
CA GLN A 114 25.94 -0.63 14.43
C GLN A 114 27.11 0.14 15.03
N LEU A 115 27.97 0.75 14.20
CA LEU A 115 29.11 1.56 14.67
C LEU A 115 28.67 2.89 15.28
N LEU A 116 27.70 3.55 14.67
CA LEU A 116 27.16 4.81 15.17
C LEU A 116 26.28 4.60 16.41
N GLY A 117 25.62 3.44 16.47
CA GLY A 117 24.86 3.02 17.63
C GLY A 117 23.60 3.84 17.90
N ARG A 118 23.03 3.57 19.06
CA ARG A 118 21.92 4.30 19.67
C ARG A 118 22.24 4.48 21.13
N SER A 119 22.02 5.67 21.65
CA SER A 119 22.10 5.91 23.08
C SER A 119 20.75 6.43 23.57
N TYR A 120 20.23 5.78 24.60
CA TYR A 120 19.06 6.26 25.31
C TYR A 120 19.51 6.75 26.69
N PRO A 121 18.96 7.85 27.22
CA PRO A 121 19.23 8.25 28.59
C PRO A 121 18.82 7.10 29.52
N GLU A 122 19.70 6.73 30.45
CA GLU A 122 19.32 5.81 31.53
C GLU A 122 18.29 6.49 32.42
N ASP A 123 17.29 5.71 32.88
CA ASP A 123 16.17 6.21 33.71
C ASP A 123 16.60 6.94 35.01
N SER A 124 17.85 6.82 35.40
CA SER A 124 18.42 7.43 36.61
C SER A 124 18.91 8.86 36.45
N ASP A 125 19.11 9.35 35.24
CA ASP A 125 19.68 10.67 34.97
C ASP A 125 18.62 11.60 34.35
N LYS A 126 17.74 12.11 35.25
CA LYS A 126 16.66 13.04 34.83
C LYS A 126 17.16 14.36 34.25
N ASP A 127 18.43 14.69 34.43
CA ASP A 127 19.04 15.93 33.93
C ASP A 127 19.77 15.76 32.60
N ASN A 128 19.93 14.51 32.09
CA ASN A 128 20.64 14.21 30.84
C ASN A 128 19.73 13.55 29.82
N LEU A 129 18.81 14.32 29.26
CA LEU A 129 17.85 13.90 28.23
C LEU A 129 18.48 13.73 26.82
N ALA A 130 19.82 13.72 26.72
CA ALA A 130 20.52 13.63 25.44
C ALA A 130 20.61 12.18 24.93
N GLY A 131 19.49 11.63 24.51
CA GLY A 131 19.49 10.42 23.69
C GLY A 131 19.74 10.74 22.21
N TYR A 132 20.41 9.84 21.50
CA TYR A 132 20.51 9.93 20.05
C TYR A 132 20.14 8.60 19.38
N SER A 133 19.60 8.67 18.18
CA SER A 133 19.37 7.50 17.33
C SER A 133 19.91 7.78 15.94
N THR A 134 20.53 6.77 15.35
CA THR A 134 21.04 6.84 13.99
C THR A 134 20.16 5.97 13.10
N THR A 135 19.68 6.55 12.00
CA THR A 135 18.90 5.85 10.99
C THR A 135 19.62 5.94 9.67
N VAL A 136 19.89 4.78 9.05
CA VAL A 136 20.49 4.71 7.73
C VAL A 136 19.39 4.38 6.73
N HIS A 137 19.20 5.22 5.72
CA HIS A 137 18.11 5.09 4.73
C HIS A 137 18.00 3.69 4.14
N THR A 138 19.14 3.07 3.76
CA THR A 138 19.12 1.71 3.19
C THR A 138 18.61 0.66 4.15
N THR A 139 18.96 0.73 5.44
CA THR A 139 18.47 -0.24 6.45
C THR A 139 17.00 -0.02 6.74
N GLU A 140 16.56 1.22 6.82
CA GLU A 140 15.16 1.57 7.07
C GLU A 140 14.24 1.16 5.93
N VAL A 141 14.61 1.49 4.69
CA VAL A 141 13.87 1.06 3.50
C VAL A 141 13.77 -0.46 3.42
N ASN A 142 14.87 -1.19 3.67
CA ASN A 142 14.82 -2.66 3.68
C ASN A 142 13.94 -3.21 4.81
N ARG A 143 13.94 -2.57 5.98
CA ARG A 143 13.07 -2.97 7.10
C ARG A 143 11.59 -2.79 6.72
N ILE A 144 11.23 -1.65 6.16
CA ILE A 144 9.87 -1.36 5.73
C ILE A 144 9.43 -2.32 4.60
N ILE A 145 10.31 -2.57 3.62
CA ILE A 145 10.05 -3.53 2.54
C ILE A 145 9.82 -4.94 3.12
N ALA A 146 10.65 -5.39 4.05
CA ALA A 146 10.52 -6.72 4.66
C ALA A 146 9.21 -6.86 5.44
N LEU A 147 8.84 -5.88 6.26
CA LEU A 147 7.58 -5.88 7.00
C LEU A 147 6.37 -5.88 6.06
N ASN A 148 6.38 -5.01 5.05
CA ASN A 148 5.31 -4.96 4.05
C ASN A 148 5.22 -6.26 3.23
N PHE A 149 6.36 -6.90 2.93
CA PHE A 149 6.37 -8.19 2.24
C PHE A 149 5.73 -9.29 3.08
N ILE A 150 6.08 -9.41 4.37
CA ILE A 150 5.52 -10.41 5.29
C ILE A 150 4.00 -10.21 5.40
N LEU A 151 3.55 -8.98 5.59
CA LEU A 151 2.13 -8.66 5.72
C LEU A 151 1.36 -8.98 4.44
N LYS A 152 1.87 -8.55 3.29
CA LYS A 152 1.27 -8.84 1.97
C LYS A 152 1.25 -10.32 1.66
N ALA A 153 2.33 -11.04 1.93
CA ALA A 153 2.43 -12.49 1.72
C ALA A 153 1.42 -13.26 2.59
N SER A 154 1.29 -12.86 3.86
CA SER A 154 0.32 -13.46 4.79
C SER A 154 -1.12 -13.25 4.34
N LEU A 155 -1.48 -12.03 3.91
CA LEU A 155 -2.82 -11.72 3.40
C LEU A 155 -3.14 -12.50 2.11
N ILE A 156 -2.19 -12.56 1.16
CA ILE A 156 -2.37 -13.31 -0.08
C ILE A 156 -2.52 -14.81 0.20
N TYR A 157 -1.70 -15.37 1.10
CA TYR A 157 -1.82 -16.76 1.51
C TYR A 157 -3.20 -17.06 2.12
N GLY A 158 -3.66 -16.24 3.06
CA GLY A 158 -5.00 -16.38 3.65
C GLY A 158 -6.11 -16.30 2.60
N ALA A 159 -6.02 -15.35 1.66
CA ALA A 159 -6.98 -15.23 0.57
C ALA A 159 -7.01 -16.47 -0.35
N ILE A 160 -5.84 -17.05 -0.68
CA ILE A 160 -5.75 -18.27 -1.47
C ILE A 160 -6.39 -19.44 -0.73
N VAL A 161 -6.11 -19.61 0.56
CA VAL A 161 -6.70 -20.70 1.37
C VAL A 161 -8.23 -20.59 1.40
N LEU A 162 -8.77 -19.40 1.69
CA LEU A 162 -10.20 -19.14 1.70
C LEU A 162 -10.82 -19.41 0.32
N MET A 163 -10.16 -18.99 -0.76
CA MET A 163 -10.64 -19.26 -2.12
C MET A 163 -10.71 -20.75 -2.42
N VAL A 164 -9.66 -21.52 -2.08
CA VAL A 164 -9.64 -22.98 -2.29
C VAL A 164 -10.75 -23.64 -1.49
N MET A 165 -10.98 -23.23 -0.24
CA MET A 165 -12.08 -23.75 0.57
C MET A 165 -13.45 -23.48 -0.06
N CYS A 166 -13.72 -22.23 -0.50
CA CYS A 166 -14.96 -21.88 -1.17
C CYS A 166 -15.17 -22.67 -2.47
N LEU A 167 -14.12 -22.80 -3.28
CA LEU A 167 -14.19 -23.57 -4.53
C LEU A 167 -14.42 -25.06 -4.27
N THR A 168 -13.82 -25.61 -3.22
CA THR A 168 -14.05 -27.00 -2.83
C THR A 168 -15.51 -27.26 -2.45
N VAL A 169 -16.11 -26.37 -1.67
CA VAL A 169 -17.53 -26.45 -1.32
C VAL A 169 -18.41 -26.36 -2.56
N LEU A 170 -18.13 -25.42 -3.46
CA LEU A 170 -18.87 -25.29 -4.72
C LEU A 170 -18.75 -26.54 -5.58
N ALA A 171 -17.56 -27.14 -5.69
CA ALA A 171 -17.36 -28.37 -6.46
C ALA A 171 -18.12 -29.55 -5.86
N LEU A 172 -18.11 -29.70 -4.54
CA LEU A 172 -18.89 -30.77 -3.87
C LEU A 172 -20.38 -30.58 -4.09
N GLN A 173 -20.91 -29.36 -4.01
CA GLN A 173 -22.31 -29.08 -4.33
C GLN A 173 -22.65 -29.46 -5.77
N GLN A 174 -21.76 -29.12 -6.73
CA GLN A 174 -21.98 -29.48 -8.13
C GLN A 174 -21.94 -31.00 -8.38
N LEU A 175 -21.05 -31.72 -7.69
CA LEU A 175 -21.00 -33.18 -7.78
C LEU A 175 -22.29 -33.84 -7.24
N LEU A 176 -22.77 -33.38 -6.08
CA LEU A 176 -24.03 -33.83 -5.50
C LEU A 176 -25.24 -33.52 -6.39
N ASP A 177 -25.25 -32.35 -7.02
CA ASP A 177 -26.30 -31.97 -7.97
C ASP A 177 -26.23 -32.84 -9.26
N ALA A 178 -25.02 -33.17 -9.72
CA ALA A 178 -24.82 -34.06 -10.83
C ALA A 178 -25.38 -35.45 -10.55
N GLU A 179 -25.12 -36.01 -9.37
CA GLU A 179 -25.63 -37.31 -8.94
C GLU A 179 -27.16 -37.31 -8.82
N LYS A 180 -27.73 -36.28 -8.21
CA LYS A 180 -29.16 -36.08 -8.05
C LYS A 180 -29.90 -35.93 -9.39
N ASN A 181 -29.29 -35.26 -10.37
CA ASN A 181 -29.88 -35.04 -11.68
C ASN A 181 -29.53 -36.10 -12.71
N ASN A 182 -28.76 -37.13 -12.35
CA ASN A 182 -28.30 -38.17 -13.25
C ASN A 182 -29.49 -38.89 -13.93
N TYR A 183 -30.56 -39.14 -13.20
CA TYR A 183 -31.81 -39.70 -13.76
C TYR A 183 -32.40 -38.80 -14.87
N ARG A 184 -32.38 -37.49 -14.69
CA ARG A 184 -32.89 -36.55 -15.70
C ARG A 184 -32.03 -36.55 -16.96
N PHE A 185 -30.72 -36.68 -16.84
CA PHE A 185 -29.79 -36.77 -17.96
C PHE A 185 -29.98 -38.12 -18.71
N SER A 186 -30.25 -39.21 -17.99
CA SER A 186 -30.53 -40.50 -18.61
C SER A 186 -31.86 -40.50 -19.42
N VAL A 187 -32.88 -39.81 -18.94
CA VAL A 187 -34.14 -39.63 -19.64
C VAL A 187 -33.95 -38.78 -20.90
N LEU A 188 -33.24 -37.67 -20.83
CA LEU A 188 -32.94 -36.81 -21.99
C LEU A 188 -32.19 -37.61 -23.10
N ARG A 189 -31.24 -38.45 -22.70
CA ARG A 189 -30.49 -39.32 -23.62
C ARG A 189 -31.39 -40.33 -24.30
N LYS A 190 -32.35 -40.94 -23.56
CA LYS A 190 -33.33 -41.84 -24.13
C LYS A 190 -34.33 -41.16 -25.08
N MET A 191 -34.54 -39.86 -24.93
CA MET A 191 -35.35 -39.04 -25.84
C MET A 191 -34.61 -38.60 -27.11
N GLY A 192 -33.32 -39.00 -27.27
CA GLY A 192 -32.54 -38.72 -28.49
C GLY A 192 -31.77 -37.43 -28.51
N VAL A 193 -31.58 -36.79 -27.35
CA VAL A 193 -30.73 -35.57 -27.25
C VAL A 193 -29.28 -35.98 -27.50
N GLU A 194 -28.59 -35.25 -28.39
CA GLU A 194 -27.18 -35.50 -28.72
C GLU A 194 -26.27 -35.25 -27.52
N GLU A 195 -25.20 -36.04 -27.40
CA GLU A 195 -24.23 -35.89 -26.31
C GLU A 195 -23.59 -34.49 -26.28
N LYS A 196 -23.42 -33.83 -27.42
CA LYS A 196 -22.90 -32.48 -27.54
C LYS A 196 -23.81 -31.44 -26.84
N ASP A 197 -25.11 -31.60 -26.99
CA ASP A 197 -26.08 -30.68 -26.37
C ASP A 197 -26.14 -30.87 -24.85
N LEU A 198 -26.03 -32.13 -24.40
CA LEU A 198 -25.88 -32.43 -22.96
C LEU A 198 -24.64 -31.81 -22.36
N HIS A 199 -23.48 -31.91 -23.03
CA HIS A 199 -22.23 -31.25 -22.57
C HIS A 199 -22.37 -29.74 -22.52
N THR A 200 -23.01 -29.14 -23.52
CA THR A 200 -23.25 -27.69 -23.57
C THR A 200 -24.16 -27.23 -22.43
N LEU A 201 -25.18 -27.99 -22.12
CA LEU A 201 -26.14 -27.72 -21.06
C LEU A 201 -25.46 -27.78 -19.69
N VAL A 202 -24.64 -28.81 -19.46
CA VAL A 202 -23.81 -28.94 -18.24
C VAL A 202 -22.84 -27.77 -18.08
N LEU A 203 -22.14 -27.39 -19.17
CA LEU A 203 -21.21 -26.28 -19.15
C LEU A 203 -21.90 -24.95 -18.80
N LYS A 204 -23.08 -24.73 -19.40
CA LYS A 204 -23.90 -23.54 -19.09
C LYS A 204 -24.34 -23.53 -17.61
N GLN A 205 -24.81 -24.68 -17.11
CA GLN A 205 -25.20 -24.80 -15.70
C GLN A 205 -24.03 -24.53 -14.74
N LEU A 206 -22.88 -25.15 -15.00
CA LEU A 206 -21.66 -24.93 -14.23
C LEU A 206 -21.24 -23.46 -14.30
N GLY A 207 -21.26 -22.87 -15.50
CA GLY A 207 -20.93 -21.48 -15.75
C GLY A 207 -21.79 -20.51 -14.94
N VAL A 208 -23.07 -20.73 -14.82
CA VAL A 208 -23.97 -19.90 -14.02
C VAL A 208 -23.65 -20.03 -12.52
N TRP A 209 -23.51 -21.27 -12.04
CA TRP A 209 -23.24 -21.51 -10.60
C TRP A 209 -21.89 -20.98 -10.12
N PHE A 210 -20.85 -21.07 -10.95
CA PHE A 210 -19.54 -20.46 -10.63
C PHE A 210 -19.52 -18.97 -10.96
N GLY A 211 -20.18 -18.56 -12.03
CA GLY A 211 -20.17 -17.18 -12.49
C GLY A 211 -20.86 -16.22 -11.53
N MET A 212 -21.98 -16.60 -10.92
CA MET A 212 -22.74 -15.73 -10.02
C MET A 212 -21.91 -15.28 -8.79
N PRO A 213 -21.30 -16.17 -7.96
CA PRO A 213 -20.51 -15.75 -6.84
C PRO A 213 -19.24 -15.00 -7.24
N ILE A 214 -18.62 -15.35 -8.38
CA ILE A 214 -17.43 -14.66 -8.88
C ILE A 214 -17.78 -13.23 -9.31
N THR A 215 -18.87 -13.02 -10.04
CA THR A 215 -19.30 -11.67 -10.45
C THR A 215 -19.67 -10.81 -9.25
N ALA A 216 -20.37 -11.37 -8.27
CA ALA A 216 -20.67 -10.66 -7.02
C ALA A 216 -19.38 -10.26 -6.28
N ALA A 217 -18.41 -11.17 -6.17
CA ALA A 217 -17.13 -10.88 -5.53
C ALA A 217 -16.33 -9.79 -6.27
N ILE A 218 -16.32 -9.80 -7.62
CA ILE A 218 -15.67 -8.77 -8.44
C ILE A 218 -16.31 -7.40 -8.20
N VAL A 219 -17.64 -7.33 -8.17
CA VAL A 219 -18.35 -6.06 -7.91
C VAL A 219 -17.99 -5.49 -6.54
N VAL A 220 -18.04 -6.32 -5.49
CA VAL A 220 -17.66 -5.89 -4.14
C VAL A 220 -16.19 -5.45 -4.10
N ALA A 221 -15.27 -6.22 -4.72
CA ALA A 221 -13.87 -5.86 -4.78
C ALA A 221 -13.64 -4.52 -5.50
N MET A 222 -14.33 -4.26 -6.62
CA MET A 222 -14.23 -2.97 -7.32
C MET A 222 -14.69 -1.80 -6.47
N ILE A 223 -15.78 -1.96 -5.70
CA ILE A 223 -16.27 -0.93 -4.79
C ILE A 223 -15.23 -0.62 -3.69
N VAL A 224 -14.71 -1.67 -3.04
CA VAL A 224 -13.73 -1.54 -1.95
C VAL A 224 -12.43 -0.92 -2.47
N ILE A 225 -11.91 -1.42 -3.59
CA ILE A 225 -10.67 -0.89 -4.21
C ILE A 225 -10.89 0.56 -4.65
N GLY A 226 -12.03 0.89 -5.25
CA GLY A 226 -12.34 2.25 -5.69
C GLY A 226 -12.38 3.22 -4.51
N TYR A 227 -13.04 2.85 -3.42
CA TYR A 227 -13.07 3.66 -2.20
C TYR A 227 -11.66 3.85 -1.61
N PHE A 228 -10.88 2.77 -1.53
CA PHE A 228 -9.52 2.82 -1.01
C PHE A 228 -8.60 3.70 -1.88
N LEU A 229 -8.67 3.54 -3.21
CA LEU A 229 -7.88 4.36 -4.14
C LEU A 229 -8.25 5.85 -4.05
N GLN A 230 -9.51 6.17 -3.86
CA GLN A 230 -9.95 7.56 -3.66
C GLN A 230 -9.41 8.15 -2.35
N SER A 231 -9.42 7.36 -1.28
CA SER A 231 -8.94 7.79 0.05
C SER A 231 -7.43 8.00 0.11
N VAL A 232 -6.64 7.27 -0.70
CA VAL A 232 -5.17 7.28 -0.64
C VAL A 232 -4.55 7.78 -1.96
N SER A 233 -5.35 8.45 -2.80
CA SER A 233 -4.92 8.85 -4.15
C SER A 233 -3.74 9.81 -4.14
N ALA A 234 -3.69 10.76 -3.21
CA ALA A 234 -2.61 11.72 -3.09
C ALA A 234 -1.28 11.04 -2.77
N GLU A 235 -1.25 10.16 -1.76
CA GLU A 235 -0.04 9.41 -1.38
C GLU A 235 0.42 8.45 -2.48
N ILE A 236 -0.52 7.75 -3.14
CA ILE A 236 -0.19 6.82 -4.23
C ILE A 236 0.45 7.54 -5.41
N SER A 237 -0.03 8.70 -5.77
CA SER A 237 0.50 9.47 -6.91
C SER A 237 1.94 9.91 -6.68
N VAL A 238 2.27 10.28 -5.43
CA VAL A 238 3.59 10.79 -5.05
C VAL A 238 4.61 9.68 -4.85
N TYR A 239 4.26 8.60 -4.13
CA TYR A 239 5.24 7.60 -3.67
C TYR A 239 5.33 6.34 -4.51
N ILE A 240 4.24 5.87 -5.10
CA ILE A 240 4.20 4.55 -5.75
C ILE A 240 4.18 4.66 -7.27
N GLY A 241 3.51 5.68 -7.79
CA GLY A 241 3.23 5.82 -9.21
C GLY A 241 2.13 4.86 -9.69
N CYS A 242 1.16 5.40 -10.43
CA CYS A 242 -0.02 4.66 -10.91
C CYS A 242 0.35 3.40 -11.73
N GLY A 243 1.42 3.45 -12.54
CA GLY A 243 1.84 2.32 -13.36
C GLY A 243 2.36 1.12 -12.56
N ALA A 244 3.08 1.36 -11.46
CA ALA A 244 3.57 0.29 -10.59
C ALA A 244 2.42 -0.38 -9.83
N LEU A 245 1.45 0.40 -9.35
CA LEU A 245 0.24 -0.09 -8.69
C LEU A 245 -0.58 -0.98 -9.64
N MET A 246 -0.87 -0.51 -10.85
CA MET A 246 -1.65 -1.28 -11.83
C MET A 246 -0.97 -2.59 -12.21
N ARG A 247 0.35 -2.60 -12.33
CA ARG A 247 1.11 -3.83 -12.58
C ARG A 247 0.98 -4.84 -11.43
N GLN A 248 1.05 -4.39 -10.17
CA GLN A 248 0.88 -5.28 -9.01
C GLN A 248 -0.53 -5.86 -8.94
N ILE A 249 -1.55 -5.02 -9.13
CA ILE A 249 -2.96 -5.47 -9.18
C ILE A 249 -3.14 -6.49 -10.30
N GLY A 250 -2.59 -6.23 -11.49
CA GLY A 250 -2.67 -7.13 -12.63
C GLY A 250 -2.05 -8.51 -12.37
N ILE A 251 -0.91 -8.56 -11.67
CA ILE A 251 -0.26 -9.83 -11.29
C ILE A 251 -1.15 -10.63 -10.32
N ILE A 252 -1.69 -9.98 -9.30
CA ILE A 252 -2.56 -10.62 -8.29
C ILE A 252 -3.82 -11.16 -8.96
N VAL A 253 -4.50 -10.34 -9.76
CA VAL A 253 -5.70 -10.75 -10.50
C VAL A 253 -5.39 -11.92 -11.45
N GLY A 254 -4.22 -11.90 -12.12
CA GLY A 254 -3.76 -12.98 -12.99
C GLY A 254 -3.59 -14.31 -12.26
N ILE A 255 -2.98 -14.31 -11.08
CA ILE A 255 -2.81 -15.50 -10.23
C ILE A 255 -4.19 -16.06 -9.82
N PHE A 256 -5.10 -15.22 -9.34
CA PHE A 256 -6.43 -15.63 -8.95
C PHE A 256 -7.24 -16.18 -10.14
N ALA A 257 -7.17 -15.54 -11.30
CA ALA A 257 -7.84 -16.01 -12.52
C ALA A 257 -7.32 -17.38 -12.98
N LEU A 258 -6.00 -17.60 -12.88
CA LEU A 258 -5.38 -18.88 -13.21
C LEU A 258 -5.87 -19.99 -12.28
N LEU A 259 -5.88 -19.74 -10.96
CA LEU A 259 -6.38 -20.72 -9.99
C LEU A 259 -7.86 -21.05 -10.21
N LEU A 260 -8.70 -20.04 -10.44
CA LEU A 260 -10.12 -20.23 -10.77
C LEU A 260 -10.31 -21.06 -12.04
N SER A 261 -9.52 -20.78 -13.08
CA SER A 261 -9.60 -21.52 -14.35
C SER A 261 -9.21 -22.99 -14.18
N CYS A 262 -8.12 -23.26 -13.45
CA CYS A 262 -7.68 -24.62 -13.14
C CYS A 262 -8.76 -25.39 -12.37
N TYR A 263 -9.38 -24.72 -11.39
CA TYR A 263 -10.41 -25.34 -10.57
C TYR A 263 -11.68 -25.62 -11.36
N PHE A 264 -12.12 -24.67 -12.19
CA PHE A 264 -13.26 -24.85 -13.09
C PHE A 264 -13.05 -26.01 -14.06
N LEU A 265 -11.87 -26.10 -14.68
CA LEU A 265 -11.50 -27.21 -15.57
C LEU A 265 -11.52 -28.57 -14.84
N SER A 266 -10.94 -28.62 -13.63
CA SER A 266 -10.96 -29.85 -12.83
C SER A 266 -12.37 -30.31 -12.47
N THR A 267 -13.22 -29.38 -12.05
CA THR A 267 -14.62 -29.66 -11.72
C THR A 267 -15.40 -30.13 -12.95
N TRP A 268 -15.19 -29.49 -14.09
CA TRP A 268 -15.80 -29.86 -15.34
C TRP A 268 -15.40 -31.27 -15.80
N LEU A 269 -14.11 -31.62 -15.71
CA LEU A 269 -13.61 -32.96 -16.04
C LEU A 269 -14.17 -34.05 -15.11
N LEU A 270 -14.25 -33.77 -13.82
CA LEU A 270 -14.83 -34.66 -12.83
C LEU A 270 -16.31 -34.88 -13.10
N PHE A 271 -17.04 -33.82 -13.41
CA PHE A 271 -18.46 -33.90 -13.76
C PHE A 271 -18.70 -34.75 -15.02
N GLN A 272 -17.89 -34.56 -16.07
CA GLN A 272 -17.95 -35.36 -17.27
C GLN A 272 -17.68 -36.85 -17.00
N ARG A 273 -16.67 -37.17 -16.18
CA ARG A 273 -16.36 -38.54 -15.79
C ARG A 273 -17.52 -39.21 -15.04
N SER A 274 -18.17 -38.48 -14.14
CA SER A 274 -19.30 -38.97 -13.36
C SER A 274 -20.49 -39.35 -14.26
N ILE A 275 -20.78 -38.51 -15.26
CA ILE A 275 -21.86 -38.83 -16.24
C ILE A 275 -21.50 -40.01 -17.11
N ARG A 276 -20.23 -40.16 -17.53
CA ARG A 276 -19.77 -41.23 -18.43
C ARG A 276 -19.69 -42.59 -17.71
N SER A 277 -19.20 -42.64 -16.50
CA SER A 277 -19.06 -43.85 -15.70
C SER A 277 -20.41 -44.56 -15.46
N ASN A 278 -21.47 -43.79 -15.27
CA ASN A 278 -22.82 -44.34 -15.09
C ASN A 278 -23.47 -44.83 -16.43
N SER A 279 -22.93 -44.44 -17.57
CA SER A 279 -23.42 -44.94 -18.87
C SER A 279 -22.93 -46.34 -19.14
N ASP A 280 -21.80 -46.75 -18.61
CA ASP A 280 -21.22 -48.08 -18.79
C ASP A 280 -21.79 -49.12 -17.79
N SER A 281 -22.36 -48.67 -16.67
CA SER A 281 -23.00 -49.58 -15.68
C SER A 281 -24.45 -49.93 -16.02
N VAL A 282 -25.05 -49.34 -17.04
CA VAL A 282 -26.44 -49.58 -17.50
C VAL A 282 -26.47 -50.40 -18.83
N ARG A 283 -25.30 -50.74 -19.34
CA ARG A 283 -25.15 -51.73 -20.40
C ARG A 283 -24.91 -53.13 -19.80
#